data_c7ceb965585e163e23744ebb91d131c9
#
_entry.id   c7ceb965585e163e23744ebb91d131c9
#
_cell.length_a   1.000
_cell.length_b   1.000
_cell.length_c   1.000
_cell.angle_alpha   90.00
_cell.angle_beta   90.00
_cell.angle_gamma   90.00
#
_symmetry.space_group_name_H-M   'P 1'
#
loop_
_entity.id
_entity.type
_entity.pdbx_description
1 polymer ?
#
loop_
_entity_poly.entity_id
_entity_poly.type
_entity_poly.pdbx_seq_one_letter_code
_entity_poly.pdbx_strand_id
1 'polypeptide(L)'
;MFTIAVAWHHRLPPERFVLTVAGSVLYFYLYLYSFCLTNQLTGRLEDRVNKPFRPLAQGQALIRGTIVRTVVVFAAFPLVGALLGVWEWALIWEAMTVLHNLAGGARRWVVKDLVIGFGALPMLGPAWQMVAPLTAESWRWMLALAVPIFLLIPVQDLRDLRGDTASERVTFPTAFGEPFARAFLSAGFALLPLLDHFLILRASGTSVPAWLAEAITAGLCWTIAWRVTRQRTPAYDHRTYRFFEYWYTAILAAALVTL
;
A
#
# COMPACT_ATOMS: atom_id res chain seq x y z
N MET A 1 3.68 10.42 -6.75
CA MET A 1 5.14 10.41 -6.46
C MET A 1 5.89 9.54 -7.47
N PHE A 2 5.67 8.22 -7.51
CA PHE A 2 6.44 7.31 -8.38
C PHE A 2 6.30 7.63 -9.88
N THR A 3 5.08 7.90 -10.39
CA THR A 3 4.88 8.37 -11.78
C THR A 3 5.67 9.64 -12.08
N ILE A 4 5.73 10.58 -11.13
CA ILE A 4 6.51 11.82 -11.28
C ILE A 4 8.00 11.51 -11.40
N ALA A 5 8.52 10.61 -10.57
CA ALA A 5 9.92 10.20 -10.61
C ALA A 5 10.28 9.52 -11.94
N VAL A 6 9.46 8.58 -12.40
CA VAL A 6 9.66 7.89 -13.68
C VAL A 6 9.57 8.88 -14.85
N ALA A 7 8.57 9.77 -14.84
CA ALA A 7 8.41 10.79 -15.88
C ALA A 7 9.57 11.80 -15.94
N TRP A 8 10.11 12.14 -14.76
CA TRP A 8 11.31 12.98 -14.65
C TRP A 8 12.55 12.27 -15.18
N HIS A 9 12.77 11.02 -14.75
CA HIS A 9 13.88 10.18 -15.21
C HIS A 9 13.90 10.03 -16.74
N HIS A 10 12.73 9.76 -17.34
CA HIS A 10 12.56 9.61 -18.79
C HIS A 10 12.45 10.96 -19.54
N ARG A 11 12.61 12.11 -18.85
CA ARG A 11 12.60 13.46 -19.43
C ARG A 11 11.39 13.71 -20.34
N LEU A 12 10.19 13.36 -19.84
CA LEU A 12 8.97 13.61 -20.63
C LEU A 12 8.84 15.10 -20.98
N PRO A 13 8.41 15.42 -22.21
CA PRO A 13 8.05 16.79 -22.57
C PRO A 13 6.98 17.36 -21.61
N PRO A 14 7.00 18.68 -21.30
CA PRO A 14 6.15 19.25 -20.26
C PRO A 14 4.65 18.93 -20.41
N GLU A 15 4.12 18.98 -21.63
CA GLU A 15 2.72 18.66 -21.90
C GLU A 15 2.39 17.21 -21.57
N ARG A 16 3.21 16.26 -22.02
CA ARG A 16 3.06 14.83 -21.72
C ARG A 16 3.24 14.55 -20.22
N PHE A 17 4.19 15.24 -19.58
CA PHE A 17 4.40 15.13 -18.14
C PHE A 17 3.12 15.50 -17.37
N VAL A 18 2.52 16.65 -17.67
CA VAL A 18 1.28 17.12 -17.00
C VAL A 18 0.13 16.14 -17.22
N LEU A 19 -0.09 15.71 -18.47
CA LEU A 19 -1.17 14.77 -18.82
C LEU A 19 -0.97 13.39 -18.13
N THR A 20 0.26 12.88 -18.12
CA THR A 20 0.57 11.60 -17.47
C THR A 20 0.36 11.68 -15.96
N VAL A 21 0.81 12.75 -15.32
CA VAL A 21 0.60 12.95 -13.88
C VAL A 21 -0.90 13.11 -13.57
N ALA A 22 -1.64 13.90 -14.33
CA ALA A 22 -3.09 14.06 -14.15
C ALA A 22 -3.83 12.72 -14.33
N GLY A 23 -3.52 11.97 -15.38
CA GLY A 23 -4.07 10.64 -15.62
C GLY A 23 -3.74 9.66 -14.48
N SER A 24 -2.50 9.70 -13.97
CA SER A 24 -2.09 8.86 -12.84
C SER A 24 -2.85 9.20 -11.56
N VAL A 25 -3.12 10.48 -11.29
CA VAL A 25 -3.93 10.90 -10.13
C VAL A 25 -5.34 10.32 -10.23
N LEU A 26 -5.98 10.40 -11.40
CA LEU A 26 -7.30 9.81 -11.62
C LEU A 26 -7.27 8.29 -11.45
N TYR A 27 -6.28 7.60 -12.04
CA TYR A 27 -6.12 6.16 -11.91
C TYR A 27 -5.98 5.74 -10.44
N PHE A 28 -5.10 6.38 -9.68
CA PHE A 28 -4.87 6.03 -8.28
C PHE A 28 -6.02 6.43 -7.35
N TYR A 29 -6.77 7.46 -7.70
CA TYR A 29 -8.02 7.76 -7.01
C TYR A 29 -9.01 6.60 -7.16
N LEU A 30 -9.22 6.09 -8.38
CA LEU A 30 -10.12 4.96 -8.62
C LEU A 30 -9.60 3.67 -7.98
N TYR A 31 -8.28 3.42 -8.05
CA TYR A 31 -7.60 2.32 -7.38
C TYR A 31 -7.92 2.27 -5.87
N LEU A 32 -7.71 3.37 -5.17
CA LEU A 32 -8.00 3.44 -3.73
C LEU A 32 -9.50 3.43 -3.44
N TYR A 33 -10.28 4.13 -4.25
CA TYR A 33 -11.71 4.28 -4.00
C TYR A 33 -12.47 2.97 -4.19
N SER A 34 -12.12 2.15 -5.20
CA SER A 34 -12.70 0.82 -5.41
C SER A 34 -12.49 -0.09 -4.19
N PHE A 35 -11.27 -0.11 -3.65
CA PHE A 35 -10.93 -0.87 -2.45
C PHE A 35 -11.64 -0.35 -1.20
N CYS A 36 -11.66 0.96 -1.00
CA CYS A 36 -12.30 1.57 0.18
C CYS A 36 -13.81 1.34 0.22
N LEU A 37 -14.51 1.43 -0.93
CA LEU A 37 -15.94 1.19 -1.02
C LEU A 37 -16.30 -0.25 -0.64
N THR A 38 -15.63 -1.22 -1.25
CA THR A 38 -15.88 -2.65 -0.99
C THR A 38 -15.48 -3.04 0.43
N ASN A 39 -14.35 -2.53 0.96
CA ASN A 39 -13.92 -2.78 2.32
C ASN A 39 -14.94 -2.26 3.35
N GLN A 40 -15.52 -1.07 3.15
CA GLN A 40 -16.56 -0.56 4.06
C GLN A 40 -17.87 -1.34 3.95
N LEU A 41 -18.23 -1.87 2.77
CA LEU A 41 -19.44 -2.70 2.61
C LEU A 41 -19.35 -4.00 3.41
N THR A 42 -18.20 -4.66 3.40
CA THR A 42 -17.99 -5.97 4.05
C THR A 42 -17.53 -5.85 5.50
N GLY A 43 -16.75 -4.83 5.83
CA GLY A 43 -16.12 -4.62 7.14
C GLY A 43 -16.97 -3.87 8.16
N ARG A 44 -18.27 -3.65 7.95
CA ARG A 44 -19.11 -2.78 8.79
C ARG A 44 -19.12 -3.12 10.28
N LEU A 45 -19.16 -4.41 10.65
CA LEU A 45 -19.20 -4.84 12.04
C LEU A 45 -17.87 -4.55 12.75
N GLU A 46 -16.77 -4.86 12.08
CA GLU A 46 -15.42 -4.55 12.56
C GLU A 46 -15.19 -3.04 12.66
N ASP A 47 -15.64 -2.27 11.66
CA ASP A 47 -15.47 -0.83 11.62
C ASP A 47 -16.18 -0.11 12.77
N ARG A 48 -17.27 -0.66 13.30
CA ARG A 48 -17.91 -0.10 14.51
C ARG A 48 -17.01 -0.13 15.73
N VAL A 49 -16.09 -1.09 15.80
CA VAL A 49 -15.14 -1.24 16.90
C VAL A 49 -13.82 -0.52 16.60
N ASN A 50 -13.22 -0.81 15.44
CA ASN A 50 -11.88 -0.33 15.11
C ASN A 50 -11.86 1.06 14.47
N LYS A 51 -12.91 1.39 13.69
CA LYS A 51 -12.96 2.61 12.87
C LYS A 51 -14.36 3.24 12.87
N PRO A 52 -14.89 3.60 14.08
CA PRO A 52 -16.27 4.10 14.21
C PRO A 52 -16.53 5.40 13.44
N PHE A 53 -15.48 6.12 13.03
CA PHE A 53 -15.55 7.34 12.23
C PHE A 53 -15.85 7.11 10.74
N ARG A 54 -15.86 5.86 10.25
CA ARG A 54 -16.16 5.56 8.83
C ARG A 54 -17.63 5.85 8.50
N PRO A 55 -17.91 6.46 7.30
CA PRO A 55 -19.26 6.91 6.94
C PRO A 55 -20.36 5.84 7.03
N LEU A 56 -20.08 4.60 6.62
CA LEU A 56 -21.04 3.50 6.74
C LEU A 56 -21.22 3.03 8.20
N ALA A 57 -20.17 3.04 9.01
CA ALA A 57 -20.24 2.68 10.42
C ALA A 57 -21.06 3.71 11.23
N GLN A 58 -20.96 5.00 10.87
CA GLN A 58 -21.71 6.10 11.46
C GLN A 58 -23.15 6.25 10.93
N GLY A 59 -23.52 5.54 9.87
CA GLY A 59 -24.81 5.73 9.21
C GLY A 59 -24.91 7.01 8.35
N GLN A 60 -23.79 7.70 8.12
CA GLN A 60 -23.74 8.90 7.27
C GLN A 60 -23.84 8.57 5.77
N ALA A 61 -23.54 7.33 5.38
CA ALA A 61 -23.69 6.83 4.04
C ALA A 61 -24.70 5.68 3.98
N LEU A 62 -25.53 5.68 2.92
CA LEU A 62 -26.49 4.61 2.68
C LEU A 62 -25.79 3.42 1.98
N ILE A 63 -26.12 2.20 2.40
CA ILE A 63 -25.58 0.96 1.80
C ILE A 63 -25.89 0.91 0.30
N ARG A 64 -27.14 1.18 -0.10
CA ARG A 64 -27.54 1.21 -1.53
C ARG A 64 -26.71 2.18 -2.34
N GLY A 65 -26.51 3.41 -1.82
CA GLY A 65 -25.67 4.41 -2.50
C GLY A 65 -24.21 3.99 -2.60
N THR A 66 -23.69 3.25 -1.61
CA THR A 66 -22.33 2.72 -1.64
C THR A 66 -22.19 1.57 -2.65
N ILE A 67 -23.20 0.68 -2.77
CA ILE A 67 -23.23 -0.37 -3.79
C ILE A 67 -23.24 0.25 -5.19
N VAL A 68 -24.12 1.24 -5.45
CA VAL A 68 -24.17 1.92 -6.75
C VAL A 68 -22.83 2.55 -7.10
N ARG A 69 -22.19 3.26 -6.15
CA ARG A 69 -20.85 3.83 -6.34
C ARG A 69 -19.81 2.75 -6.62
N THR A 70 -19.87 1.62 -5.94
CA THR A 70 -18.98 0.48 -6.20
C THR A 70 -19.11 0.00 -7.64
N VAL A 71 -20.32 -0.26 -8.11
CA VAL A 71 -20.58 -0.71 -9.49
C VAL A 71 -20.05 0.32 -10.51
N VAL A 72 -20.35 1.60 -10.30
CA VAL A 72 -19.88 2.66 -11.20
C VAL A 72 -18.36 2.74 -11.22
N VAL A 73 -17.70 2.65 -10.06
CA VAL A 73 -16.24 2.72 -9.97
C VAL A 73 -15.59 1.51 -10.62
N PHE A 74 -16.12 0.30 -10.40
CA PHE A 74 -15.63 -0.93 -11.02
C PHE A 74 -15.81 -0.93 -12.55
N ALA A 75 -16.82 -0.26 -13.08
CA ALA A 75 -16.94 -0.08 -14.53
C ALA A 75 -16.00 1.02 -15.07
N ALA A 76 -15.86 2.13 -14.34
CA ALA A 76 -15.06 3.27 -14.76
C ALA A 76 -13.55 3.02 -14.67
N PHE A 77 -13.09 2.23 -13.71
CA PHE A 77 -11.66 2.07 -13.46
C PHE A 77 -10.92 1.35 -14.60
N PRO A 78 -11.38 0.20 -15.14
CA PRO A 78 -10.78 -0.41 -16.32
C PRO A 78 -10.89 0.47 -17.58
N LEU A 79 -11.97 1.25 -17.73
CA LEU A 79 -12.14 2.18 -18.85
C LEU A 79 -11.07 3.30 -18.79
N VAL A 80 -10.85 3.89 -17.60
CA VAL A 80 -9.76 4.85 -17.41
C VAL A 80 -8.41 4.18 -17.63
N GLY A 81 -8.22 2.94 -17.14
CA GLY A 81 -7.03 2.14 -17.41
C GLY A 81 -6.78 1.95 -18.92
N ALA A 82 -7.84 1.69 -19.70
CA ALA A 82 -7.74 1.54 -21.16
C ALA A 82 -7.32 2.85 -21.84
N LEU A 83 -7.89 3.98 -21.43
CA LEU A 83 -7.51 5.29 -21.96
C LEU A 83 -6.04 5.65 -21.66
N LEU A 84 -5.51 5.10 -20.56
CA LEU A 84 -4.12 5.32 -20.13
C LEU A 84 -3.15 4.22 -20.58
N GLY A 85 -3.63 3.17 -21.29
CA GLY A 85 -2.82 2.03 -21.75
C GLY A 85 -2.38 1.07 -20.64
N VAL A 86 -3.17 0.97 -19.55
CA VAL A 86 -2.84 0.20 -18.33
C VAL A 86 -4.04 -0.57 -17.76
N TRP A 87 -4.99 -0.95 -18.61
CA TRP A 87 -6.26 -1.56 -18.19
C TRP A 87 -6.09 -2.93 -17.51
N GLU A 88 -5.06 -3.69 -17.90
CA GLU A 88 -4.75 -4.99 -17.32
C GLU A 88 -4.48 -4.87 -15.80
N TRP A 89 -3.78 -3.82 -15.40
CA TRP A 89 -3.49 -3.55 -14.01
C TRP A 89 -4.75 -3.17 -13.21
N ALA A 90 -5.67 -2.45 -13.85
CA ALA A 90 -6.95 -2.13 -13.23
C ALA A 90 -7.76 -3.41 -12.97
N LEU A 91 -7.86 -4.33 -13.95
CA LEU A 91 -8.54 -5.60 -13.78
C LEU A 91 -7.87 -6.51 -12.73
N ILE A 92 -6.54 -6.57 -12.71
CA ILE A 92 -5.79 -7.30 -11.68
C ILE A 92 -6.15 -6.76 -10.29
N TRP A 93 -6.16 -5.44 -10.12
CA TRP A 93 -6.52 -4.84 -8.84
C TRP A 93 -7.98 -5.09 -8.44
N GLU A 94 -8.90 -5.03 -9.37
CA GLU A 94 -10.30 -5.36 -9.10
C GLU A 94 -10.48 -6.82 -8.68
N ALA A 95 -9.82 -7.75 -9.38
CA ALA A 95 -9.83 -9.16 -8.99
C ALA A 95 -9.26 -9.37 -7.58
N MET A 96 -8.13 -8.71 -7.26
CA MET A 96 -7.55 -8.72 -5.92
C MET A 96 -8.48 -8.09 -4.88
N THR A 97 -9.16 -7.01 -5.22
CA THR A 97 -10.14 -6.33 -4.37
C THR A 97 -11.36 -7.21 -4.10
N VAL A 98 -11.85 -7.91 -5.11
CA VAL A 98 -12.94 -8.89 -4.98
C VAL A 98 -12.51 -10.04 -4.07
N LEU A 99 -11.33 -10.62 -4.30
CA LEU A 99 -10.78 -11.68 -3.46
C LEU A 99 -10.64 -11.24 -1.99
N HIS A 100 -10.09 -10.06 -1.77
CA HIS A 100 -9.85 -9.54 -0.43
C HIS A 100 -11.15 -9.20 0.31
N ASN A 101 -11.98 -8.35 -0.29
CA ASN A 101 -13.14 -7.78 0.39
C ASN A 101 -14.40 -8.64 0.22
N LEU A 102 -14.77 -8.99 -1.03
CA LEU A 102 -16.07 -9.61 -1.31
C LEU A 102 -16.05 -11.13 -1.11
N ALA A 103 -14.95 -11.80 -1.43
CA ALA A 103 -14.80 -13.25 -1.22
C ALA A 103 -14.31 -13.62 0.20
N GLY A 104 -14.19 -12.64 1.10
CA GLY A 104 -13.84 -12.88 2.49
C GLY A 104 -12.35 -13.17 2.74
N GLY A 105 -11.48 -12.91 1.77
CA GLY A 105 -10.03 -13.11 1.91
C GLY A 105 -9.41 -12.31 3.05
N ALA A 106 -9.97 -11.12 3.35
CA ALA A 106 -9.55 -10.29 4.47
C ALA A 106 -9.68 -10.94 5.86
N ARG A 107 -10.42 -12.07 5.97
CA ARG A 107 -10.57 -12.81 7.23
C ARG A 107 -9.36 -13.71 7.53
N ARG A 108 -8.48 -13.95 6.56
CA ARG A 108 -7.30 -14.81 6.67
C ARG A 108 -6.04 -14.01 6.39
N TRP A 109 -5.09 -13.98 7.32
CA TRP A 109 -3.90 -13.15 7.25
C TRP A 109 -3.10 -13.33 5.94
N VAL A 110 -2.91 -14.58 5.48
CA VAL A 110 -2.14 -14.84 4.24
C VAL A 110 -2.76 -14.12 3.04
N VAL A 111 -4.08 -14.30 2.81
CA VAL A 111 -4.77 -13.70 1.66
C VAL A 111 -4.83 -12.19 1.81
N LYS A 112 -5.14 -11.69 3.01
CA LYS A 112 -5.16 -10.27 3.33
C LYS A 112 -3.83 -9.60 3.02
N ASP A 113 -2.75 -10.11 3.59
CA ASP A 113 -1.43 -9.50 3.50
C ASP A 113 -0.84 -9.66 2.09
N LEU A 114 -1.13 -10.82 1.41
CA LEU A 114 -0.76 -11.03 0.02
C LEU A 114 -1.42 -9.99 -0.90
N VAL A 115 -2.73 -9.77 -0.76
CA VAL A 115 -3.43 -8.78 -1.59
C VAL A 115 -2.91 -7.37 -1.32
N ILE A 116 -2.64 -7.01 -0.06
CA ILE A 116 -2.12 -5.67 0.26
C ILE A 116 -0.68 -5.53 -0.24
N GLY A 117 0.19 -6.51 -0.01
CA GLY A 117 1.59 -6.47 -0.44
C GLY A 117 1.73 -6.46 -1.96
N PHE A 118 1.14 -7.44 -2.62
CA PHE A 118 1.19 -7.53 -4.09
C PHE A 118 0.26 -6.54 -4.78
N GLY A 119 -0.64 -5.86 -4.05
CA GLY A 119 -1.35 -4.67 -4.52
C GLY A 119 -0.41 -3.53 -4.94
N ALA A 120 0.85 -3.54 -4.47
CA ALA A 120 1.87 -2.64 -4.97
C ALA A 120 2.16 -2.83 -6.47
N LEU A 121 1.97 -4.04 -7.05
CA LEU A 121 2.19 -4.28 -8.48
C LEU A 121 1.21 -3.49 -9.36
N PRO A 122 -0.15 -3.60 -9.18
CA PRO A 122 -1.11 -2.81 -9.96
C PRO A 122 -1.14 -1.32 -9.57
N MET A 123 -0.29 -0.89 -8.64
CA MET A 123 -0.04 0.51 -8.35
C MET A 123 1.25 1.00 -9.02
N LEU A 124 2.36 0.30 -8.90
CA LEU A 124 3.67 0.73 -9.41
C LEU A 124 3.84 0.41 -10.91
N GLY A 125 3.29 -0.71 -11.39
CA GLY A 125 3.31 -1.10 -12.79
C GLY A 125 2.70 -0.02 -13.70
N PRO A 126 1.44 0.39 -13.49
CA PRO A 126 0.85 1.47 -14.27
C PRO A 126 1.56 2.82 -14.08
N ALA A 127 2.08 3.11 -12.87
CA ALA A 127 2.85 4.32 -12.63
C ALA A 127 4.10 4.41 -13.53
N TRP A 128 4.70 3.28 -13.85
CA TRP A 128 5.81 3.18 -14.80
C TRP A 128 5.31 3.11 -16.24
N GLN A 129 4.37 2.22 -16.53
CA GLN A 129 3.93 1.89 -17.90
C GLN A 129 3.25 3.08 -18.63
N MET A 130 2.60 3.99 -17.91
CA MET A 130 2.09 5.25 -18.48
C MET A 130 3.20 6.15 -19.04
N VAL A 131 4.45 5.94 -18.63
CA VAL A 131 5.62 6.74 -19.02
C VAL A 131 6.47 6.00 -20.03
N ALA A 132 6.81 4.75 -19.76
CA ALA A 132 7.74 3.93 -20.53
C ALA A 132 7.38 2.43 -20.40
N PRO A 133 7.80 1.56 -21.33
CA PRO A 133 7.63 0.13 -21.20
C PRO A 133 8.26 -0.41 -19.92
N LEU A 134 7.66 -1.49 -19.39
CA LEU A 134 8.22 -2.17 -18.22
C LEU A 134 9.57 -2.81 -18.56
N THR A 135 10.52 -2.67 -17.66
CA THR A 135 11.89 -3.19 -17.77
C THR A 135 12.23 -4.06 -16.58
N ALA A 136 13.38 -4.72 -16.59
CA ALA A 136 13.90 -5.43 -15.42
C ALA A 136 14.04 -4.50 -14.20
N GLU A 137 14.35 -3.22 -14.43
CA GLU A 137 14.43 -2.22 -13.38
C GLU A 137 13.06 -1.92 -12.74
N SER A 138 12.01 -1.71 -13.55
CA SER A 138 10.67 -1.50 -13.03
C SER A 138 10.18 -2.70 -12.23
N TRP A 139 10.44 -3.94 -12.70
CA TRP A 139 10.11 -5.15 -11.96
C TRP A 139 10.91 -5.27 -10.66
N ARG A 140 12.18 -4.89 -10.66
CA ARG A 140 13.00 -4.83 -9.44
C ARG A 140 12.36 -3.91 -8.40
N TRP A 141 11.97 -2.69 -8.78
CA TRP A 141 11.26 -1.74 -7.91
C TRP A 141 9.96 -2.32 -7.37
N MET A 142 9.13 -2.87 -8.25
CA MET A 142 7.83 -3.44 -7.87
C MET A 142 7.98 -4.58 -6.86
N LEU A 143 8.88 -5.54 -7.13
CA LEU A 143 9.06 -6.71 -6.26
C LEU A 143 9.80 -6.36 -4.97
N ALA A 144 10.78 -5.45 -5.03
CA ALA A 144 11.49 -4.98 -3.85
C ALA A 144 10.58 -4.24 -2.85
N LEU A 145 9.43 -3.73 -3.30
CA LEU A 145 8.42 -3.13 -2.42
C LEU A 145 7.31 -4.12 -2.08
N ALA A 146 6.78 -4.87 -3.04
CA ALA A 146 5.66 -5.78 -2.82
C ALA A 146 5.96 -6.86 -1.78
N VAL A 147 7.15 -7.47 -1.85
CA VAL A 147 7.53 -8.56 -0.92
C VAL A 147 7.69 -8.08 0.53
N PRO A 148 8.46 -7.00 0.82
CA PRO A 148 8.50 -6.47 2.19
C PRO A 148 7.15 -5.97 2.69
N ILE A 149 6.32 -5.34 1.85
CA ILE A 149 4.98 -4.93 2.26
C ILE A 149 4.16 -6.15 2.67
N PHE A 150 4.14 -7.22 1.87
CA PHE A 150 3.46 -8.47 2.24
C PHE A 150 3.88 -8.99 3.61
N LEU A 151 5.18 -8.99 3.90
CA LEU A 151 5.72 -9.52 5.15
C LEU A 151 5.50 -8.59 6.36
N LEU A 152 5.48 -7.27 6.15
CA LEU A 152 5.53 -6.28 7.23
C LEU A 152 4.23 -5.50 7.42
N ILE A 153 3.26 -5.62 6.48
CA ILE A 153 1.94 -4.99 6.63
C ILE A 153 1.17 -5.43 7.87
N PRO A 154 1.42 -6.62 8.48
CA PRO A 154 0.81 -6.96 9.77
C PRO A 154 1.07 -5.96 10.90
N VAL A 155 1.97 -4.99 10.74
CA VAL A 155 2.13 -3.88 11.69
C VAL A 155 0.84 -3.08 11.88
N GLN A 156 -0.03 -3.02 10.88
CA GLN A 156 -1.36 -2.39 11.01
C GLN A 156 -2.31 -3.21 11.91
N ASP A 157 -2.17 -4.53 11.96
CA ASP A 157 -3.05 -5.42 12.71
C ASP A 157 -2.86 -5.29 14.22
N LEU A 158 -1.69 -4.84 14.66
CA LEU A 158 -1.42 -4.62 16.07
C LEU A 158 -2.39 -3.61 16.69
N ARG A 159 -2.78 -2.56 15.97
CA ARG A 159 -3.76 -1.57 16.44
C ARG A 159 -5.20 -2.10 16.39
N ASP A 160 -5.47 -2.99 15.44
CA ASP A 160 -6.82 -3.50 15.14
C ASP A 160 -7.13 -4.82 15.91
N LEU A 161 -6.19 -5.34 16.70
CA LEU A 161 -6.21 -6.66 17.37
C LEU A 161 -7.53 -6.93 18.16
N ARG A 162 -8.08 -5.92 18.84
CA ARG A 162 -9.32 -6.08 19.61
C ARG A 162 -10.53 -6.35 18.70
N GLY A 163 -10.66 -5.59 17.63
CA GLY A 163 -11.76 -5.76 16.67
C GLY A 163 -11.60 -7.01 15.83
N ASP A 164 -10.36 -7.36 15.47
CA ASP A 164 -10.07 -8.60 14.75
C ASP A 164 -10.45 -9.83 15.58
N THR A 165 -10.09 -9.85 16.86
CA THR A 165 -10.50 -10.91 17.80
C THR A 165 -12.02 -10.96 17.97
N ALA A 166 -12.69 -9.81 18.13
CA ALA A 166 -14.14 -9.73 18.30
C ALA A 166 -14.93 -10.16 17.05
N SER A 167 -14.32 -10.03 15.86
CA SER A 167 -14.92 -10.43 14.58
C SER A 167 -14.40 -11.77 14.04
N GLU A 168 -13.70 -12.55 14.88
CA GLU A 168 -13.13 -13.85 14.55
C GLU A 168 -12.27 -13.85 13.28
N ARG A 169 -11.51 -12.77 13.06
CA ARG A 169 -10.55 -12.66 11.95
C ARG A 169 -9.23 -13.28 12.36
N VAL A 170 -8.69 -14.11 11.48
CA VAL A 170 -7.37 -14.71 11.66
C VAL A 170 -6.33 -13.81 10.98
N THR A 171 -5.89 -12.75 11.70
CA THR A 171 -4.79 -11.88 11.29
C THR A 171 -3.45 -12.42 11.78
N PHE A 172 -2.32 -11.90 11.29
CA PHE A 172 -0.99 -12.41 11.68
C PHE A 172 -0.78 -12.42 13.20
N PRO A 173 -1.08 -11.34 13.96
CA PRO A 173 -0.92 -11.38 15.42
C PRO A 173 -1.92 -12.31 16.14
N THR A 174 -3.13 -12.53 15.59
CA THR A 174 -4.08 -13.48 16.20
C THR A 174 -3.72 -14.94 15.91
N ALA A 175 -3.06 -15.21 14.77
CA ALA A 175 -2.63 -16.56 14.37
C ALA A 175 -1.38 -17.04 15.12
N PHE A 176 -0.39 -16.15 15.29
CA PHE A 176 0.93 -16.51 15.86
C PHE A 176 1.17 -15.95 17.27
N GLY A 177 0.25 -15.17 17.79
CA GLY A 177 0.38 -14.46 19.06
C GLY A 177 1.10 -13.12 18.92
N GLU A 178 0.61 -12.12 19.70
CA GLU A 178 1.13 -10.75 19.68
C GLU A 178 2.64 -10.65 19.96
N PRO A 179 3.23 -11.40 20.94
CA PRO A 179 4.67 -11.30 21.19
C PRO A 179 5.54 -11.73 20.01
N PHE A 180 5.16 -12.83 19.36
CA PHE A 180 5.87 -13.30 18.16
C PHE A 180 5.73 -12.33 17.02
N ALA A 181 4.51 -11.82 16.75
CA ALA A 181 4.27 -10.85 15.69
C ALA A 181 5.11 -9.59 15.89
N ARG A 182 5.20 -9.06 17.11
CA ARG A 182 6.02 -7.89 17.43
C ARG A 182 7.51 -8.15 17.22
N ALA A 183 8.02 -9.32 17.62
CA ALA A 183 9.42 -9.70 17.42
C ALA A 183 9.75 -9.85 15.93
N PHE A 184 8.88 -10.52 15.17
CA PHE A 184 9.00 -10.68 13.72
C PHE A 184 9.03 -9.34 12.99
N LEU A 185 8.07 -8.47 13.29
CA LEU A 185 7.99 -7.15 12.68
C LEU A 185 9.20 -6.27 13.05
N SER A 186 9.63 -6.31 14.32
CA SER A 186 10.83 -5.58 14.75
C SER A 186 12.07 -6.02 13.98
N ALA A 187 12.30 -7.33 13.85
CA ALA A 187 13.42 -7.87 13.07
C ALA A 187 13.30 -7.52 11.59
N GLY A 188 12.10 -7.66 11.00
CA GLY A 188 11.85 -7.33 9.60
C GLY A 188 12.14 -5.85 9.28
N PHE A 189 11.62 -4.93 10.10
CA PHE A 189 11.90 -3.50 9.91
C PHE A 189 13.35 -3.13 10.23
N ALA A 190 14.04 -3.84 11.11
CA ALA A 190 15.47 -3.61 11.36
C ALA A 190 16.33 -4.01 10.15
N LEU A 191 15.94 -5.04 9.41
CA LEU A 191 16.65 -5.56 8.23
C LEU A 191 16.22 -4.90 6.92
N LEU A 192 15.03 -4.29 6.86
CA LEU A 192 14.48 -3.70 5.64
C LEU A 192 15.41 -2.66 4.99
N PRO A 193 16.14 -1.78 5.74
CA PRO A 193 17.09 -0.86 5.12
C PRO A 193 18.18 -1.52 4.30
N LEU A 194 18.59 -2.74 4.65
CA LEU A 194 19.58 -3.48 3.86
C LEU A 194 18.99 -3.90 2.51
N LEU A 195 17.74 -4.37 2.50
CA LEU A 195 17.03 -4.71 1.26
C LEU A 195 16.82 -3.47 0.40
N ASP A 196 16.37 -2.36 1.00
CA ASP A 196 16.18 -1.08 0.31
C ASP A 196 17.50 -0.60 -0.32
N HIS A 197 18.61 -0.68 0.42
CA HIS A 197 19.95 -0.34 -0.08
C HIS A 197 20.32 -1.17 -1.30
N PHE A 198 20.34 -2.51 -1.16
CA PHE A 198 20.85 -3.39 -2.23
C PHE A 198 19.92 -3.50 -3.44
N LEU A 199 18.61 -3.45 -3.25
CA LEU A 199 17.63 -3.67 -4.32
C LEU A 199 17.15 -2.39 -4.99
N ILE A 200 17.15 -1.26 -4.26
CA ILE A 200 16.54 -0.02 -4.75
C ILE A 200 17.57 1.11 -4.84
N LEU A 201 18.28 1.41 -3.73
CA LEU A 201 19.01 2.67 -3.58
C LEU A 201 20.45 2.62 -4.10
N ARG A 202 21.09 1.45 -4.10
CA ARG A 202 22.50 1.29 -4.53
C ARG A 202 22.72 1.60 -6.02
N ALA A 203 21.71 1.45 -6.87
CA ALA A 203 21.83 1.69 -8.30
C ALA A 203 22.07 3.16 -8.68
N SER A 204 21.80 4.09 -7.77
CA SER A 204 21.79 5.54 -8.01
C SER A 204 23.11 6.26 -7.71
N GLY A 205 24.15 5.52 -7.37
CA GLY A 205 25.48 6.12 -7.13
C GLY A 205 25.62 6.80 -5.77
N THR A 206 26.67 7.63 -5.64
CA THR A 206 27.12 8.24 -4.36
C THR A 206 26.68 9.70 -4.22
N SER A 207 25.54 10.10 -4.76
CA SER A 207 25.07 11.48 -4.64
C SER A 207 24.55 11.77 -3.22
N VAL A 208 24.77 13.01 -2.75
CA VAL A 208 24.28 13.45 -1.42
C VAL A 208 22.75 13.27 -1.28
N PRO A 209 21.90 13.61 -2.27
CA PRO A 209 20.47 13.35 -2.19
C PRO A 209 20.11 11.87 -2.03
N ALA A 210 20.82 10.95 -2.69
CA ALA A 210 20.59 9.51 -2.56
C ALA A 210 20.95 9.02 -1.13
N TRP A 211 22.06 9.47 -0.56
CA TRP A 211 22.42 9.16 0.83
C TRP A 211 21.41 9.70 1.84
N LEU A 212 20.88 10.91 1.61
CA LEU A 212 19.83 11.48 2.47
C LEU A 212 18.54 10.67 2.38
N ALA A 213 18.14 10.26 1.19
CA ALA A 213 16.95 9.40 1.00
C ALA A 213 17.11 8.06 1.74
N GLU A 214 18.29 7.44 1.63
CA GLU A 214 18.62 6.21 2.35
C GLU A 214 18.60 6.40 3.87
N ALA A 215 19.22 7.45 4.38
CA ALA A 215 19.22 7.75 5.81
C ALA A 215 17.82 7.99 6.37
N ILE A 216 16.94 8.67 5.60
CA ILE A 216 15.55 8.92 5.99
C ILE A 216 14.75 7.61 6.02
N THR A 217 14.83 6.78 4.97
CA THR A 217 14.09 5.51 4.90
C THR A 217 14.57 4.53 5.97
N ALA A 218 15.89 4.43 6.19
CA ALA A 218 16.46 3.61 7.26
C ALA A 218 16.05 4.11 8.67
N GLY A 219 16.09 5.40 8.92
CA GLY A 219 15.64 6.00 10.17
C GLY A 219 14.17 5.73 10.48
N LEU A 220 13.31 5.76 9.46
CA LEU A 220 11.90 5.40 9.60
C LEU A 220 11.74 3.92 9.94
N CYS A 221 12.43 3.02 9.24
CA CYS A 221 12.39 1.58 9.50
C CYS A 221 12.86 1.25 10.93
N TRP A 222 13.98 1.78 11.37
CA TRP A 222 14.49 1.55 12.73
C TRP A 222 13.61 2.17 13.81
N THR A 223 12.95 3.30 13.49
CA THR A 223 11.93 3.88 14.38
C THR A 223 10.75 2.92 14.54
N ILE A 224 10.27 2.29 13.46
CA ILE A 224 9.20 1.30 13.51
C ILE A 224 9.66 0.07 14.31
N ALA A 225 10.84 -0.47 13.99
CA ALA A 225 11.43 -1.63 14.67
C ALA A 225 11.49 -1.44 16.19
N TRP A 226 11.95 -0.27 16.64
CA TRP A 226 11.99 0.09 18.04
C TRP A 226 10.60 0.25 18.66
N ARG A 227 9.68 0.95 17.97
CA ARG A 227 8.35 1.26 18.49
C ARG A 227 7.47 0.01 18.65
N VAL A 228 7.53 -0.93 17.71
CA VAL A 228 6.71 -2.16 17.73
C VAL A 228 6.90 -2.95 19.03
N THR A 229 8.07 -2.89 19.66
CA THR A 229 8.38 -3.63 20.90
C THR A 229 8.05 -2.88 22.20
N ARG A 230 7.63 -1.59 22.13
CA ARG A 230 7.52 -0.73 23.35
C ARG A 230 6.16 -0.80 24.02
N GLN A 231 5.19 -0.07 23.52
CA GLN A 231 3.86 0.05 24.12
C GLN A 231 2.83 -0.77 23.35
N ARG A 232 1.87 -1.38 24.08
CA ARG A 232 0.84 -2.26 23.51
C ARG A 232 -0.54 -1.63 23.64
N THR A 233 -0.68 -0.40 23.12
CA THR A 233 -1.96 0.29 23.07
C THR A 233 -2.36 0.58 21.62
N PRO A 234 -3.67 0.47 21.25
CA PRO A 234 -4.13 0.74 19.88
C PRO A 234 -3.69 2.11 19.35
N ALA A 235 -3.70 3.14 20.20
CA ALA A 235 -3.28 4.49 19.82
C ALA A 235 -1.77 4.57 19.51
N TYR A 236 -0.94 3.87 20.28
CA TYR A 236 0.51 3.82 20.03
C TYR A 236 0.83 3.00 18.79
N ASP A 237 0.18 1.85 18.60
CA ASP A 237 0.34 1.00 17.42
C ASP A 237 -0.17 1.71 16.16
N HIS A 238 -1.27 2.50 16.25
CA HIS A 238 -1.71 3.34 15.15
C HIS A 238 -0.64 4.36 14.73
N ARG A 239 0.00 5.03 15.70
CA ARG A 239 1.12 5.95 15.40
C ARG A 239 2.30 5.21 14.79
N THR A 240 2.60 3.98 15.24
CA THR A 240 3.66 3.15 14.66
C THR A 240 3.36 2.78 13.21
N TYR A 241 2.11 2.42 12.90
CA TYR A 241 1.67 2.19 11.53
C TYR A 241 1.81 3.45 10.64
N ARG A 242 1.60 4.65 11.18
CA ARG A 242 1.84 5.91 10.42
C ARG A 242 3.30 6.05 9.98
N PHE A 243 4.28 5.59 10.77
CA PHE A 243 5.68 5.58 10.32
C PHE A 243 5.91 4.62 9.15
N PHE A 244 5.16 3.51 9.06
CA PHE A 244 5.19 2.64 7.89
C PHE A 244 4.65 3.36 6.64
N GLU A 245 3.57 4.12 6.76
CA GLU A 245 3.06 4.95 5.65
C GLU A 245 4.09 6.03 5.25
N TYR A 246 4.81 6.63 6.21
CA TYR A 246 5.87 7.59 5.92
C TYR A 246 7.06 6.92 5.23
N TRP A 247 7.49 5.73 5.65
CA TRP A 247 8.51 4.96 4.96
C TRP A 247 8.10 4.68 3.52
N TYR A 248 6.88 4.20 3.29
CA TYR A 248 6.39 3.92 1.95
C TYR A 248 6.38 5.17 1.06
N THR A 249 5.98 6.30 1.60
CA THR A 249 6.02 7.58 0.89
C THR A 249 7.45 8.02 0.60
N ALA A 250 8.37 7.87 1.57
CA ALA A 250 9.76 8.26 1.44
C ALA A 250 10.52 7.42 0.41
N ILE A 251 10.30 6.09 0.40
CA ILE A 251 10.96 5.21 -0.59
C ILE A 251 10.45 5.48 -2.02
N LEU A 252 9.17 5.80 -2.19
CA LEU A 252 8.64 6.23 -3.49
C LEU A 252 9.16 7.62 -3.92
N ALA A 253 9.43 8.51 -2.95
CA ALA A 253 10.03 9.80 -3.22
C ALA A 253 11.53 9.67 -3.56
N ALA A 254 12.22 8.70 -2.95
CA ALA A 254 13.62 8.41 -3.25
C ALA A 254 13.83 8.09 -4.74
N ALA A 255 12.82 7.56 -5.44
CA ALA A 255 12.88 7.34 -6.88
C ALA A 255 13.23 8.60 -7.70
N LEU A 256 12.94 9.82 -7.18
CA LEU A 256 13.33 11.08 -7.83
C LEU A 256 14.84 11.29 -7.92
N VAL A 257 15.61 10.65 -7.05
CA VAL A 257 17.06 10.81 -6.95
C VAL A 257 17.81 9.50 -7.15
N THR A 258 17.08 8.39 -7.34
CA THR A 258 17.66 7.04 -7.45
C THR A 258 17.35 6.35 -8.80
N LEU A 259 16.39 6.82 -9.58
CA LEU A 259 16.20 6.49 -10.99
C LEU A 259 17.04 7.44 -11.84
#